data_ef760d7b49eaa23d92282314b72e4bd2
#
_entry.id   ef760d7b49eaa23d92282314b72e4bd2
#
_cell.length_a   1.000
_cell.length_b   1.000
_cell.length_c   1.000
_cell.angle_alpha   90.00
_cell.angle_beta   90.00
_cell.angle_gamma   90.00
#
_symmetry.space_group_name_H-M   'P 1'
#
loop_
_entity.id
_entity.type
_entity.pdbx_description
1 polymer ?
#
loop_
_entity_poly.entity_id
_entity_poly.type
_entity_poly.pdbx_seq_one_letter_code
_entity_poly.pdbx_strand_id
1 'polypeptide(L)'
;MNDYKVKIISIGNAAQDVKSLKLEKPEGYSFIPGQASDVCINTPDLVNEKRPFTFTGLNEWDYLQFTIKIYNDHNGVTKRIADLKPGDELIISAPWGSISYKGEGIFIAGGAGVTPFIAILRDLNYKNEIRNNKLIFANKTEADIILKDEFEKILCKNFINILSHEKSEKYAYGYITEKFLKSIDDNIKNTFYICGPPPMMDAVEKILTNLGIKSNLIVKEEF
;
A
#
# COMPACT_ATOMS: atom_id res chain seq x y z
N MET A 1 -13.32 -11.13 18.56
CA MET A 1 -12.72 -11.24 17.22
C MET A 1 -11.81 -12.45 17.25
N ASN A 2 -11.84 -13.29 16.22
CA ASN A 2 -10.94 -14.43 16.18
C ASN A 2 -9.55 -13.95 15.76
N ASP A 3 -8.57 -14.14 16.63
CA ASP A 3 -7.16 -13.98 16.31
C ASP A 3 -6.61 -15.32 15.79
N TYR A 4 -5.77 -15.26 14.76
CA TYR A 4 -5.15 -16.41 14.11
C TYR A 4 -3.65 -16.40 14.31
N LYS A 5 -3.09 -17.48 14.77
CA LYS A 5 -1.65 -17.68 14.84
C LYS A 5 -1.18 -18.22 13.49
N VAL A 6 -0.19 -17.55 12.88
CA VAL A 6 0.35 -17.88 11.56
C VAL A 6 1.89 -17.82 11.59
N LYS A 7 2.53 -18.76 10.89
CA LYS A 7 3.99 -18.77 10.76
C LYS A 7 4.45 -18.02 9.54
N ILE A 8 5.62 -17.44 9.65
CA ILE A 8 6.33 -16.86 8.53
C ILE A 8 6.91 -17.97 7.65
N ILE A 9 6.52 -18.02 6.40
CA ILE A 9 7.04 -18.96 5.39
C ILE A 9 8.35 -18.43 4.82
N SER A 10 8.37 -17.15 4.44
CA SER A 10 9.55 -16.50 3.88
C SER A 10 9.53 -14.98 4.07
N ILE A 11 10.71 -14.38 4.06
CA ILE A 11 10.91 -12.94 4.11
C ILE A 11 11.81 -12.53 2.94
N GLY A 12 11.40 -11.52 2.19
CA GLY A 12 12.16 -10.89 1.12
C GLY A 12 12.23 -9.38 1.29
N ASN A 13 12.89 -8.69 0.37
CA ASN A 13 12.90 -7.24 0.28
C ASN A 13 11.99 -6.79 -0.88
N ALA A 14 11.19 -5.75 -0.65
CA ALA A 14 10.33 -5.14 -1.67
C ALA A 14 10.83 -3.77 -2.13
N ALA A 15 11.67 -3.13 -1.33
CA ALA A 15 12.45 -1.91 -1.60
C ALA A 15 13.49 -1.73 -0.49
N GLN A 16 14.22 -0.61 -0.51
CA GLN A 16 15.06 -0.21 0.62
C GLN A 16 14.17 -0.04 1.87
N ASP A 17 14.57 -0.64 2.99
CA ASP A 17 13.80 -0.62 4.26
C ASP A 17 12.35 -1.14 4.15
N VAL A 18 12.06 -1.99 3.17
CA VAL A 18 10.73 -2.60 3.01
C VAL A 18 10.84 -4.11 2.89
N LYS A 19 10.21 -4.82 3.83
CA LYS A 19 10.13 -6.28 3.87
C LYS A 19 8.84 -6.78 3.24
N SER A 20 8.95 -7.89 2.52
CA SER A 20 7.81 -8.69 2.06
C SER A 20 7.78 -9.98 2.85
N LEU A 21 6.71 -10.20 3.63
CA LEU A 21 6.50 -11.38 4.45
C LEU A 21 5.43 -12.26 3.80
N LYS A 22 5.77 -13.53 3.56
CA LYS A 22 4.79 -14.57 3.24
C LYS A 22 4.47 -15.36 4.49
N LEU A 23 3.18 -15.55 4.77
CA LEU A 23 2.68 -16.20 5.98
C LEU A 23 1.77 -17.37 5.62
N GLU A 24 1.65 -18.34 6.51
CA GLU A 24 0.63 -19.36 6.43
C GLU A 24 -0.76 -18.70 6.32
N LYS A 25 -1.62 -19.26 5.48
CA LYS A 25 -3.00 -18.81 5.32
C LYS A 25 -3.91 -19.76 6.10
N PRO A 26 -4.62 -19.27 7.14
CA PRO A 26 -5.57 -20.10 7.86
C PRO A 26 -6.70 -20.58 6.94
N GLU A 27 -7.22 -21.76 7.19
CA GLU A 27 -8.34 -22.31 6.44
C GLU A 27 -9.56 -21.38 6.49
N GLY A 28 -10.15 -21.11 5.34
CA GLY A 28 -11.29 -20.20 5.20
C GLY A 28 -10.96 -18.72 5.38
N TYR A 29 -9.70 -18.35 5.59
CA TYR A 29 -9.32 -16.94 5.73
C TYR A 29 -9.35 -16.23 4.37
N SER A 30 -10.14 -15.16 4.27
CA SER A 30 -10.27 -14.36 3.05
C SER A 30 -10.41 -12.89 3.40
N PHE A 31 -10.00 -12.01 2.47
CA PHE A 31 -10.05 -10.55 2.62
C PHE A 31 -10.46 -9.89 1.30
N ILE A 32 -10.95 -8.67 1.37
CA ILE A 32 -11.16 -7.83 0.19
C ILE A 32 -9.85 -7.08 -0.11
N PRO A 33 -9.33 -7.06 -1.36
CA PRO A 33 -8.16 -6.27 -1.71
C PRO A 33 -8.26 -4.83 -1.23
N GLY A 34 -7.24 -4.38 -0.46
CA GLY A 34 -7.22 -3.10 0.24
C GLY A 34 -7.45 -3.19 1.74
N GLN A 35 -7.99 -4.30 2.26
CA GLN A 35 -8.16 -4.51 3.70
C GLN A 35 -6.84 -4.81 4.42
N ALA A 36 -6.84 -4.54 5.72
CA ALA A 36 -5.76 -4.76 6.67
C ALA A 36 -6.14 -5.80 7.73
N SER A 37 -5.17 -6.19 8.52
CA SER A 37 -5.32 -6.94 9.76
C SER A 37 -4.48 -6.29 10.85
N ASP A 38 -4.94 -6.35 12.09
CA ASP A 38 -4.09 -6.05 13.25
C ASP A 38 -3.13 -7.22 13.47
N VAL A 39 -1.85 -6.91 13.45
CA VAL A 39 -0.77 -7.89 13.53
C VAL A 39 0.10 -7.59 14.74
N CYS A 40 0.46 -8.62 15.50
CA CYS A 40 1.51 -8.55 16.51
C CYS A 40 2.46 -9.75 16.39
N ILE A 41 3.66 -9.61 16.94
CA ILE A 41 4.64 -10.69 17.02
C ILE A 41 4.26 -11.58 18.22
N ASN A 42 4.20 -12.90 18.01
CA ASN A 42 3.82 -13.86 19.04
C ASN A 42 4.98 -14.12 20.03
N THR A 43 5.39 -13.07 20.75
CA THR A 43 6.37 -13.14 21.85
C THR A 43 5.78 -12.48 23.10
N PRO A 44 6.21 -12.86 24.32
CA PRO A 44 5.63 -12.34 25.56
C PRO A 44 5.66 -10.80 25.68
N ASP A 45 6.66 -10.16 25.09
CA ASP A 45 6.88 -8.71 25.11
C ASP A 45 6.10 -7.94 24.02
N LEU A 46 5.66 -8.59 22.94
CA LEU A 46 5.06 -7.94 21.78
C LEU A 46 3.65 -8.41 21.42
N VAL A 47 3.13 -9.43 22.10
CA VAL A 47 1.80 -10.02 21.82
C VAL A 47 0.64 -9.00 21.96
N ASN A 48 0.82 -7.96 22.75
CA ASN A 48 -0.15 -6.88 22.93
C ASN A 48 0.12 -5.64 22.05
N GLU A 49 1.23 -5.63 21.31
CA GLU A 49 1.63 -4.51 20.47
C GLU A 49 1.11 -4.68 19.03
N LYS A 50 -0.21 -4.59 18.88
CA LYS A 50 -0.87 -4.71 17.56
C LYS A 50 -0.62 -3.50 16.68
N ARG A 51 -0.35 -3.74 15.39
CA ARG A 51 -0.23 -2.72 14.35
C ARG A 51 -1.00 -3.15 13.11
N PRO A 52 -1.73 -2.23 12.44
CA PRO A 52 -2.41 -2.53 11.20
C PRO A 52 -1.42 -2.70 10.05
N PHE A 53 -1.53 -3.81 9.34
CA PHE A 53 -0.84 -4.02 8.08
C PHE A 53 -1.82 -4.49 7.01
N THR A 54 -1.71 -3.88 5.84
CA THR A 54 -2.57 -4.19 4.70
C THR A 54 -2.09 -5.47 4.01
N PHE A 55 -3.04 -6.33 3.64
CA PHE A 55 -2.74 -7.48 2.78
C PHE A 55 -2.27 -7.01 1.41
N THR A 56 -1.17 -7.58 0.95
CA THR A 56 -0.60 -7.25 -0.37
C THR A 56 -0.62 -8.43 -1.34
N GLY A 57 -1.00 -9.63 -0.90
CA GLY A 57 -1.23 -10.81 -1.73
C GLY A 57 -2.61 -10.85 -2.39
N LEU A 58 -2.92 -11.97 -3.03
CA LEU A 58 -4.23 -12.29 -3.58
C LEU A 58 -4.92 -13.38 -2.74
N ASN A 59 -6.25 -13.40 -2.75
CA ASN A 59 -7.01 -14.46 -2.07
C ASN A 59 -6.79 -15.84 -2.70
N GLU A 60 -6.48 -15.89 -3.97
CA GLU A 60 -6.22 -17.10 -4.75
C GLU A 60 -4.89 -17.77 -4.38
N TRP A 61 -4.00 -17.05 -3.67
CA TRP A 61 -2.76 -17.62 -3.19
C TRP A 61 -2.98 -18.50 -1.95
N ASP A 62 -2.15 -19.52 -1.81
CA ASP A 62 -2.14 -20.44 -0.67
C ASP A 62 -1.43 -19.88 0.58
N TYR A 63 -0.98 -18.61 0.51
CA TYR A 63 -0.33 -17.86 1.58
C TYR A 63 -0.91 -16.45 1.69
N LEU A 64 -0.76 -15.82 2.86
CA LEU A 64 -0.96 -14.40 3.05
C LEU A 64 0.32 -13.63 2.80
N GLN A 65 0.22 -12.37 2.34
CA GLN A 65 1.38 -11.52 2.16
C GLN A 65 1.16 -10.14 2.77
N PHE A 66 2.19 -9.66 3.49
CA PHE A 66 2.32 -8.27 3.90
C PHE A 66 3.58 -7.65 3.30
N THR A 67 3.51 -6.36 2.97
CA THR A 67 4.64 -5.52 2.58
C THR A 67 4.78 -4.43 3.61
N ILE A 68 5.86 -4.45 4.40
CA ILE A 68 5.99 -3.65 5.62
C ILE A 68 7.23 -2.77 5.53
N LYS A 69 7.04 -1.44 5.64
CA LYS A 69 8.16 -0.50 5.77
C LYS A 69 8.72 -0.57 7.19
N ILE A 70 10.03 -0.68 7.26
CA ILE A 70 10.79 -0.73 8.51
C ILE A 70 11.21 0.69 8.89
N TYR A 71 10.90 1.09 10.10
CA TYR A 71 11.32 2.37 10.68
C TYR A 71 12.41 2.11 11.71
N ASN A 72 13.66 2.35 11.32
CA ASN A 72 14.84 2.02 12.14
C ASN A 72 15.09 3.03 13.27
N ASP A 73 14.55 4.23 13.15
CA ASP A 73 14.65 5.34 14.10
C ASP A 73 13.75 5.20 15.33
N HIS A 74 12.79 4.27 15.27
CA HIS A 74 11.88 3.96 16.37
C HIS A 74 12.07 2.52 16.87
N ASN A 75 12.11 2.31 18.17
CA ASN A 75 12.15 0.97 18.78
C ASN A 75 10.75 0.32 18.76
N GLY A 76 10.05 0.42 17.62
CA GLY A 76 8.70 -0.08 17.46
C GLY A 76 8.61 -1.48 16.86
N VAL A 77 7.36 -1.95 16.71
CA VAL A 77 7.05 -3.30 16.17
C VAL A 77 7.68 -3.52 14.80
N THR A 78 7.69 -2.51 13.90
CA THR A 78 8.25 -2.66 12.56
C THR A 78 9.75 -2.95 12.56
N LYS A 79 10.52 -2.35 13.51
CA LYS A 79 11.94 -2.66 13.68
C LYS A 79 12.14 -4.11 14.11
N ARG A 80 11.31 -4.62 15.03
CA ARG A 80 11.36 -6.02 15.49
C ARG A 80 10.93 -6.99 14.38
N ILE A 81 10.04 -6.58 13.47
CA ILE A 81 9.68 -7.37 12.28
C ILE A 81 10.91 -7.57 11.37
N ALA A 82 11.83 -6.62 11.30
CA ALA A 82 13.04 -6.74 10.48
C ALA A 82 13.98 -7.89 10.93
N ASP A 83 13.91 -8.28 12.21
CA ASP A 83 14.74 -9.32 12.81
C ASP A 83 14.12 -10.72 12.73
N LEU A 84 12.85 -10.83 12.30
CA LEU A 84 12.12 -12.09 12.20
C LEU A 84 12.69 -12.99 11.10
N LYS A 85 12.47 -14.28 11.27
CA LYS A 85 12.94 -15.35 10.37
C LYS A 85 11.79 -16.28 9.98
N PRO A 86 11.94 -17.04 8.89
CA PRO A 86 11.02 -18.15 8.60
C PRO A 86 10.86 -19.08 9.79
N GLY A 87 9.61 -19.42 10.12
CA GLY A 87 9.24 -20.21 11.30
C GLY A 87 8.79 -19.38 12.51
N ASP A 88 9.15 -18.09 12.59
CA ASP A 88 8.62 -17.20 13.64
C ASP A 88 7.11 -17.01 13.46
N GLU A 89 6.40 -16.70 14.55
CA GLU A 89 4.95 -16.63 14.57
C GLU A 89 4.45 -15.19 14.72
N LEU A 90 3.43 -14.87 13.96
CA LEU A 90 2.61 -13.68 14.11
C LEU A 90 1.20 -14.06 14.55
N ILE A 91 0.52 -13.12 15.19
CA ILE A 91 -0.92 -13.20 15.45
C ILE A 91 -1.59 -12.14 14.60
N ILE A 92 -2.58 -12.54 13.82
CA ILE A 92 -3.36 -11.67 12.93
C ILE A 92 -4.83 -11.69 13.32
N SER A 93 -5.52 -10.54 13.24
CA SER A 93 -6.97 -10.45 13.45
C SER A 93 -7.75 -10.86 12.19
N ALA A 94 -9.08 -10.92 12.29
CA ALA A 94 -9.93 -10.90 11.10
C ALA A 94 -9.67 -9.63 10.26
N PRO A 95 -9.85 -9.69 8.90
CA PRO A 95 -9.64 -8.55 8.02
C PRO A 95 -10.60 -7.39 8.33
N TRP A 96 -10.10 -6.16 8.21
CA TRP A 96 -10.88 -4.94 8.35
C TRP A 96 -10.35 -3.82 7.44
N GLY A 97 -11.04 -2.68 7.36
CA GLY A 97 -10.63 -1.51 6.58
C GLY A 97 -11.66 -1.09 5.55
N SER A 98 -11.61 0.18 5.16
CA SER A 98 -12.58 0.83 4.29
C SER A 98 -12.12 0.95 2.83
N ILE A 99 -10.81 0.86 2.57
CA ILE A 99 -10.29 0.94 1.20
C ILE A 99 -10.67 -0.33 0.44
N SER A 100 -11.37 -0.14 -0.68
CA SER A 100 -11.67 -1.20 -1.64
C SER A 100 -11.87 -0.59 -3.02
N TYR A 101 -11.70 -1.36 -4.08
CA TYR A 101 -11.90 -0.89 -5.44
C TYR A 101 -13.37 -0.52 -5.69
N LYS A 102 -13.63 0.70 -6.16
CA LYS A 102 -14.95 1.27 -6.46
C LYS A 102 -15.14 1.58 -7.95
N GLY A 103 -14.17 1.27 -8.79
CA GLY A 103 -14.16 1.54 -10.21
C GLY A 103 -12.87 2.17 -10.69
N GLU A 104 -12.75 2.34 -12.00
CA GLU A 104 -11.57 2.91 -12.64
C GLU A 104 -11.25 4.30 -12.08
N GLY A 105 -9.95 4.54 -11.83
CA GLY A 105 -9.53 5.77 -11.17
C GLY A 105 -8.04 5.99 -11.08
N ILE A 106 -7.70 6.99 -10.26
CA ILE A 106 -6.33 7.41 -9.99
C ILE A 106 -5.99 7.08 -8.54
N PHE A 107 -5.03 6.18 -8.36
CA PHE A 107 -4.46 5.83 -7.07
C PHE A 107 -3.32 6.80 -6.76
N ILE A 108 -3.35 7.44 -5.60
CA ILE A 108 -2.33 8.38 -5.13
C ILE A 108 -1.74 7.83 -3.85
N ALA A 109 -0.51 7.36 -3.92
CA ALA A 109 0.20 6.74 -2.81
C ALA A 109 1.40 7.57 -2.35
N GLY A 110 1.67 7.57 -1.04
CA GLY A 110 2.90 8.11 -0.47
C GLY A 110 3.64 7.07 0.36
N GLY A 111 4.86 6.67 -0.07
CA GLY A 111 5.66 5.69 0.65
C GLY A 111 4.90 4.40 0.95
N ALA A 112 4.83 4.00 2.24
CA ALA A 112 4.12 2.79 2.67
C ALA A 112 2.61 2.81 2.38
N GLY A 113 2.02 3.98 2.10
CA GLY A 113 0.60 4.10 1.73
C GLY A 113 0.24 3.44 0.39
N VAL A 114 1.21 2.92 -0.35
CA VAL A 114 0.94 2.10 -1.54
C VAL A 114 0.38 0.71 -1.19
N THR A 115 0.54 0.24 0.04
CA THR A 115 0.22 -1.15 0.42
C THR A 115 -1.23 -1.57 0.14
N PRO A 116 -2.30 -0.79 0.40
CA PRO A 116 -3.66 -1.19 0.02
C PRO A 116 -3.84 -1.29 -1.49
N PHE A 117 -3.09 -0.50 -2.26
CA PHE A 117 -3.19 -0.50 -3.71
C PHE A 117 -2.45 -1.67 -4.36
N ILE A 118 -1.46 -2.27 -3.67
CA ILE A 118 -0.74 -3.46 -4.18
C ILE A 118 -1.74 -4.59 -4.44
N ALA A 119 -2.54 -4.97 -3.42
CA ALA A 119 -3.51 -6.06 -3.57
C ALA A 119 -4.60 -5.73 -4.60
N ILE A 120 -5.10 -4.48 -4.61
CA ILE A 120 -6.11 -4.04 -5.59
C ILE A 120 -5.57 -4.15 -7.02
N LEU A 121 -4.39 -3.60 -7.29
CA LEU A 121 -3.81 -3.62 -8.63
C LEU A 121 -3.39 -5.02 -9.08
N ARG A 122 -2.93 -5.87 -8.16
CA ARG A 122 -2.67 -7.30 -8.43
C ARG A 122 -3.95 -8.03 -8.79
N ASP A 123 -5.05 -7.82 -8.06
CA ASP A 123 -6.35 -8.44 -8.32
C ASP A 123 -6.91 -8.01 -9.68
N LEU A 124 -6.84 -6.71 -9.98
CA LEU A 124 -7.23 -6.20 -11.29
C LEU A 124 -6.38 -6.76 -12.44
N ASN A 125 -5.07 -6.90 -12.22
CA ASN A 125 -4.18 -7.50 -13.20
C ASN A 125 -4.47 -9.00 -13.40
N TYR A 126 -4.70 -9.73 -12.32
CA TYR A 126 -5.07 -11.15 -12.36
C TYR A 126 -6.36 -11.39 -13.15
N LYS A 127 -7.33 -10.48 -13.01
CA LYS A 127 -8.60 -10.48 -13.74
C LYS A 127 -8.53 -9.89 -15.15
N ASN A 128 -7.37 -9.37 -15.59
CA ASN A 128 -7.19 -8.59 -16.83
C ASN A 128 -8.08 -7.32 -16.88
N GLU A 129 -8.27 -6.66 -15.75
CA GLU A 129 -9.13 -5.49 -15.56
C GLU A 129 -8.38 -4.20 -15.17
N ILE A 130 -7.07 -4.13 -15.42
CA ILE A 130 -6.27 -2.93 -15.15
C ILE A 130 -6.81 -1.69 -15.89
N ARG A 131 -7.26 -1.85 -17.13
CA ARG A 131 -7.87 -0.78 -17.94
C ARG A 131 -7.01 0.50 -17.93
N ASN A 132 -7.63 1.67 -17.61
CA ASN A 132 -6.95 2.97 -17.53
C ASN A 132 -6.63 3.40 -16.10
N ASN A 133 -6.69 2.49 -15.11
CA ASN A 133 -6.24 2.82 -13.76
C ASN A 133 -4.81 3.36 -13.79
N LYS A 134 -4.57 4.44 -13.01
CA LYS A 134 -3.26 5.08 -12.89
C LYS A 134 -2.79 5.02 -11.44
N LEU A 135 -1.47 4.88 -11.24
CA LEU A 135 -0.85 5.02 -9.92
C LEU A 135 0.13 6.19 -9.94
N ILE A 136 -0.16 7.22 -9.17
CA ILE A 136 0.77 8.30 -8.81
C ILE A 136 1.44 7.91 -7.51
N PHE A 137 2.74 7.69 -7.54
CA PHE A 137 3.49 7.21 -6.39
C PHE A 137 4.55 8.22 -5.96
N ALA A 138 4.30 8.87 -4.82
CA ALA A 138 5.19 9.88 -4.23
C ALA A 138 6.16 9.22 -3.25
N ASN A 139 7.46 9.43 -3.48
CA ASN A 139 8.55 8.91 -2.65
C ASN A 139 9.63 9.99 -2.44
N LYS A 140 10.60 9.73 -1.57
CA LYS A 140 11.77 10.61 -1.40
C LYS A 140 12.76 10.42 -2.53
N THR A 141 13.14 9.17 -2.78
CA THR A 141 14.14 8.76 -3.78
C THR A 141 13.62 7.58 -4.60
N GLU A 142 14.32 7.23 -5.68
CA GLU A 142 14.01 6.06 -6.50
C GLU A 142 14.14 4.74 -5.70
N ALA A 143 15.09 4.67 -4.78
CA ALA A 143 15.29 3.48 -3.93
C ALA A 143 14.12 3.19 -2.98
N ASP A 144 13.27 4.20 -2.71
CA ASP A 144 12.05 4.07 -1.89
C ASP A 144 10.85 3.51 -2.67
N ILE A 145 10.95 3.36 -3.99
CA ILE A 145 9.81 2.91 -4.82
C ILE A 145 9.56 1.42 -4.60
N ILE A 146 8.53 1.12 -3.82
CA ILE A 146 8.12 -0.25 -3.47
C ILE A 146 7.60 -0.96 -4.74
N LEU A 147 8.08 -2.19 -4.99
CA LEU A 147 7.64 -3.05 -6.10
C LEU A 147 7.70 -2.37 -7.49
N LYS A 148 8.71 -1.52 -7.72
CA LYS A 148 8.87 -0.72 -8.93
C LYS A 148 8.68 -1.54 -10.21
N ASP A 149 9.44 -2.63 -10.36
CA ASP A 149 9.43 -3.45 -11.59
C ASP A 149 8.08 -4.14 -11.81
N GLU A 150 7.37 -4.47 -10.72
CA GLU A 150 6.04 -5.05 -10.80
C GLU A 150 5.02 -4.02 -11.31
N PHE A 151 5.01 -2.82 -10.74
CA PHE A 151 4.10 -1.76 -11.18
C PHE A 151 4.41 -1.26 -12.60
N GLU A 152 5.68 -1.21 -13.00
CA GLU A 152 6.06 -0.90 -14.38
C GLU A 152 5.45 -1.90 -15.37
N LYS A 153 5.41 -3.20 -15.01
CA LYS A 153 4.78 -4.24 -15.85
C LYS A 153 3.25 -4.16 -15.86
N ILE A 154 2.64 -3.95 -14.69
CA ILE A 154 1.18 -3.95 -14.53
C ILE A 154 0.55 -2.71 -15.18
N LEU A 155 1.13 -1.54 -14.94
CA LEU A 155 0.53 -0.24 -15.28
C LEU A 155 1.19 0.43 -16.50
N CYS A 156 2.39 0.02 -16.88
CA CYS A 156 3.14 0.62 -17.99
C CYS A 156 3.24 2.16 -17.85
N LYS A 157 2.76 2.91 -18.84
CA LYS A 157 2.73 4.39 -18.84
C LYS A 157 1.84 5.00 -17.75
N ASN A 158 0.96 4.22 -17.16
CA ASN A 158 0.06 4.66 -16.10
C ASN A 158 0.70 4.55 -14.69
N PHE A 159 1.95 4.10 -14.59
CA PHE A 159 2.75 4.16 -13.37
C PHE A 159 3.58 5.44 -13.35
N ILE A 160 3.18 6.41 -12.55
CA ILE A 160 3.71 7.76 -12.53
C ILE A 160 4.38 8.01 -11.19
N ASN A 161 5.70 8.24 -11.20
CA ASN A 161 6.46 8.49 -9.98
C ASN A 161 6.82 9.98 -9.84
N ILE A 162 6.78 10.47 -8.60
CA ILE A 162 7.25 11.80 -8.23
C ILE A 162 8.18 11.69 -7.02
N LEU A 163 9.37 12.28 -7.12
CA LEU A 163 10.42 12.20 -6.10
C LEU A 163 10.66 13.57 -5.47
N SER A 164 10.66 13.62 -4.14
CA SER A 164 10.80 14.91 -3.43
C SER A 164 12.26 15.29 -3.09
N HIS A 165 13.18 14.31 -3.03
CA HIS A 165 14.57 14.51 -2.61
C HIS A 165 15.60 14.13 -3.67
N GLU A 166 15.16 13.56 -4.78
CA GLU A 166 16.02 13.11 -5.86
C GLU A 166 15.52 13.67 -7.19
N LYS A 167 16.39 14.31 -7.96
CA LYS A 167 16.12 14.76 -9.33
C LYS A 167 16.52 13.65 -10.30
N SER A 168 15.65 13.33 -11.22
CA SER A 168 15.82 12.30 -12.24
C SER A 168 15.24 12.78 -13.57
N GLU A 169 15.82 12.40 -14.67
CA GLU A 169 15.22 12.60 -16.00
C GLU A 169 14.00 11.72 -16.23
N LYS A 170 13.89 10.64 -15.46
CA LYS A 170 12.83 9.62 -15.61
C LYS A 170 11.55 9.98 -14.83
N TYR A 171 11.69 10.72 -13.71
CA TYR A 171 10.60 10.95 -12.77
C TYR A 171 10.36 12.42 -12.54
N ALA A 172 9.11 12.79 -12.23
CA ALA A 172 8.78 14.14 -11.80
C ALA A 172 9.50 14.47 -10.47
N TYR A 173 9.84 15.76 -10.27
CA TYR A 173 10.51 16.22 -9.06
C TYR A 173 9.61 17.14 -8.23
N GLY A 174 9.57 16.92 -6.93
CA GLY A 174 8.86 17.76 -5.95
C GLY A 174 7.69 17.03 -5.30
N TYR A 175 6.60 17.77 -5.10
CA TYR A 175 5.38 17.30 -4.45
C TYR A 175 4.20 17.27 -5.43
N ILE A 176 3.16 16.53 -5.09
CA ILE A 176 1.92 16.50 -5.83
C ILE A 176 1.25 17.89 -5.72
N THR A 177 1.06 18.55 -6.86
CA THR A 177 0.43 19.87 -6.98
C THR A 177 -0.78 19.78 -7.90
N GLU A 178 -1.65 20.79 -7.87
CA GLU A 178 -2.79 20.88 -8.79
C GLU A 178 -2.32 20.86 -10.26
N LYS A 179 -1.24 21.62 -10.58
CA LYS A 179 -0.64 21.64 -11.93
C LYS A 179 -0.17 20.23 -12.34
N PHE A 180 0.44 19.49 -11.40
CA PHE A 180 0.89 18.12 -11.67
C PHE A 180 -0.28 17.19 -11.94
N LEU A 181 -1.34 17.23 -11.12
CA LEU A 181 -2.53 16.39 -11.34
C LEU A 181 -3.20 16.70 -12.69
N LYS A 182 -3.36 17.97 -13.04
CA LYS A 182 -3.89 18.39 -14.34
C LYS A 182 -3.05 17.93 -15.53
N SER A 183 -1.74 17.81 -15.38
CA SER A 183 -0.88 17.30 -16.46
C SER A 183 -1.01 15.79 -16.69
N ILE A 184 -1.55 15.06 -15.72
CA ILE A 184 -1.75 13.60 -15.82
C ILE A 184 -3.13 13.27 -16.41
N ASP A 185 -4.14 14.04 -16.08
CA ASP A 185 -5.50 13.85 -16.58
C ASP A 185 -6.27 15.18 -16.60
N ASP A 186 -6.58 15.67 -17.80
CA ASP A 186 -7.36 16.89 -17.97
C ASP A 186 -8.87 16.67 -17.69
N ASN A 187 -9.33 15.42 -17.67
CA ASN A 187 -10.74 15.08 -17.49
C ASN A 187 -10.98 14.45 -16.12
N ILE A 188 -10.86 15.27 -15.08
CA ILE A 188 -10.88 14.88 -13.67
C ILE A 188 -12.30 14.49 -13.21
N LYS A 189 -12.84 13.41 -13.74
CA LYS A 189 -14.13 12.82 -13.29
C LYS A 189 -13.95 11.42 -12.70
N ASN A 190 -12.72 11.04 -12.40
CA ASN A 190 -12.35 9.72 -11.94
C ASN A 190 -12.58 9.55 -10.43
N THR A 191 -12.63 8.29 -9.98
CA THR A 191 -12.48 7.95 -8.58
C THR A 191 -11.02 8.15 -8.17
N PHE A 192 -10.79 8.77 -7.01
CA PHE A 192 -9.46 8.95 -6.43
C PHE A 192 -9.30 8.06 -5.19
N TYR A 193 -8.23 7.29 -5.17
CA TYR A 193 -7.85 6.47 -4.03
C TYR A 193 -6.61 7.10 -3.40
N ILE A 194 -6.68 7.48 -2.13
CA ILE A 194 -5.58 8.23 -1.48
C ILE A 194 -5.12 7.46 -0.24
N CYS A 195 -3.83 7.17 -0.16
CA CYS A 195 -3.23 6.59 1.03
C CYS A 195 -1.75 7.03 1.17
N GLY A 196 -1.37 7.45 2.37
CA GLY A 196 -0.01 7.89 2.65
C GLY A 196 0.10 8.70 3.94
N PRO A 197 1.20 9.42 4.15
CA PRO A 197 1.38 10.27 5.32
C PRO A 197 0.29 11.35 5.41
N PRO A 198 -0.25 11.64 6.62
CA PRO A 198 -1.33 12.61 6.80
C PRO A 198 -1.11 13.95 6.11
N PRO A 199 0.09 14.61 6.17
CA PRO A 199 0.30 15.88 5.47
C PRO A 199 0.14 15.79 3.94
N MET A 200 0.50 14.64 3.34
CA MET A 200 0.29 14.42 1.91
C MET A 200 -1.20 14.21 1.60
N MET A 201 -1.88 13.41 2.40
CA MET A 201 -3.31 13.14 2.22
C MET A 201 -4.12 14.43 2.30
N ASP A 202 -3.88 15.27 3.31
CA ASP A 202 -4.54 16.57 3.50
C ASP A 202 -4.30 17.50 2.31
N ALA A 203 -3.05 17.58 1.83
CA ALA A 203 -2.70 18.40 0.69
C ALA A 203 -3.40 17.95 -0.59
N VAL A 204 -3.40 16.64 -0.87
CA VAL A 204 -4.04 16.05 -2.06
C VAL A 204 -5.56 16.23 -1.98
N GLU A 205 -6.18 15.96 -0.85
CA GLU A 205 -7.63 16.13 -0.66
C GLU A 205 -8.07 17.58 -0.88
N LYS A 206 -7.29 18.54 -0.36
CA LYS A 206 -7.52 19.97 -0.60
C LYS A 206 -7.43 20.33 -2.08
N ILE A 207 -6.44 19.79 -2.79
CA ILE A 207 -6.31 20.02 -4.24
C ILE A 207 -7.51 19.44 -4.98
N LEU A 208 -7.92 18.21 -4.69
CA LEU A 208 -9.07 17.57 -5.35
C LEU A 208 -10.37 18.33 -5.07
N THR A 209 -10.55 18.80 -3.84
CA THR A 209 -11.72 19.66 -3.48
C THR A 209 -11.73 20.96 -4.27
N ASN A 210 -10.58 21.64 -4.39
CA ASN A 210 -10.45 22.86 -5.20
C ASN A 210 -10.73 22.62 -6.70
N LEU A 211 -10.44 21.43 -7.19
CA LEU A 211 -10.74 20.98 -8.55
C LEU A 211 -12.22 20.56 -8.73
N GLY A 212 -13.03 20.66 -7.68
CA GLY A 212 -14.46 20.33 -7.73
C GLY A 212 -14.79 18.83 -7.69
N ILE A 213 -13.82 18.00 -7.24
CA ILE A 213 -14.06 16.56 -7.06
C ILE A 213 -14.98 16.38 -5.85
N LYS A 214 -16.06 15.63 -6.06
CA LYS A 214 -17.01 15.31 -5.00
C LYS A 214 -16.39 14.32 -4.00
N SER A 215 -16.71 14.47 -2.72
CA SER A 215 -16.17 13.61 -1.64
C SER A 215 -16.48 12.12 -1.85
N ASN A 216 -17.63 11.79 -2.44
CA ASN A 216 -17.98 10.40 -2.75
C ASN A 216 -17.12 9.75 -3.85
N LEU A 217 -16.29 10.52 -4.54
CA LEU A 217 -15.28 10.04 -5.49
C LEU A 217 -13.88 9.93 -4.87
N ILE A 218 -13.74 10.24 -3.59
CA ILE A 218 -12.47 10.13 -2.86
C ILE A 218 -12.57 8.95 -1.89
N VAL A 219 -11.76 7.92 -2.14
CA VAL A 219 -11.64 6.72 -1.31
C VAL A 219 -10.36 6.81 -0.51
N LYS A 220 -10.46 6.80 0.81
CA LYS A 220 -9.32 6.87 1.74
C LYS A 220 -9.63 6.09 3.01
N GLU A 221 -8.60 5.77 3.79
CA GLU A 221 -8.80 5.33 5.17
C GLU A 221 -9.18 6.51 6.05
N GLU A 222 -10.17 6.29 6.91
CA GLU A 222 -10.49 7.18 8.01
C GLU A 222 -9.80 6.58 9.26
N PHE A 223 -8.80 7.28 9.77
CA PHE A 223 -8.08 6.93 10.99
C PHE A 223 -8.72 7.61 12.21
#